data_3476c73aa54b2043ff7cb18e8b6702bf
#
_entry.id   3476c73aa54b2043ff7cb18e8b6702bf
#
_cell.length_a   1.000
_cell.length_b   1.000
_cell.length_c   1.000
_cell.angle_alpha   90.00
_cell.angle_beta   90.00
_cell.angle_gamma   90.00
#
_symmetry.space_group_name_H-M   'P 1'
#
loop_
_entity.id
_entity.type
_entity.pdbx_description
1 polymer ?
#
loop_
_entity_poly.entity_id
_entity_poly.type
_entity_poly.pdbx_seq_one_letter_code
_entity_poly.pdbx_strand_id
1 'polypeptide(L)'
;EPTADDVRVEHAPLPVPGEGQVLLRNRYLSLDPYMRGRMNAGRSYAKPVEIGEVMDGGTVSEVIDSRHPDIRTGDMVLAHGGWQTHAVADGRLLKRRLDARAAPLTTALGVYGMPGFTAYVGLHEIGKPQPGETVVVAAASGPVGATVGQIAKLQGARAIGIAGGEAKRAYLRDALGFDVALDHRAPDFADQLRAACPDGIDVYFENVGGAVFDAVVPLLNDFARIPVCGLVAHYNDTTLPPGPDRMPWLMSQILTRHLTVRGFIQHDFIALYPQFLREMGGWLAEGKIRWREDVVDGLENAPRALIGLLRGENFGKVVVKL
;
A
#
# COMPACT_ATOMS: atom_id res chain seq x y z
N GLU A 1 18.16 -2.43 9.27
CA GLU A 1 16.90 -3.17 9.26
C GLU A 1 16.39 -3.29 10.69
N PRO A 2 15.08 -3.04 10.97
CA PRO A 2 14.54 -3.21 12.31
C PRO A 2 14.53 -4.69 12.72
N THR A 3 14.58 -4.90 14.03
CA THR A 3 14.48 -6.21 14.68
C THR A 3 13.25 -6.26 15.57
N ALA A 4 12.85 -7.44 16.01
CA ALA A 4 11.73 -7.57 16.94
C ALA A 4 12.02 -6.90 18.30
N ASP A 5 13.28 -6.73 18.65
CA ASP A 5 13.74 -6.14 19.92
C ASP A 5 13.65 -4.60 19.93
N ASP A 6 13.43 -3.97 18.76
CA ASP A 6 13.22 -2.53 18.67
C ASP A 6 11.80 -2.11 19.12
N VAL A 7 10.93 -3.09 19.36
CA VAL A 7 9.54 -2.88 19.79
C VAL A 7 9.23 -3.79 20.98
N ARG A 8 8.61 -3.24 22.02
CA ARG A 8 8.16 -4.00 23.18
C ARG A 8 6.66 -3.80 23.42
N VAL A 9 5.99 -4.81 23.95
CA VAL A 9 4.61 -4.70 24.42
C VAL A 9 4.62 -4.18 25.85
N GLU A 10 3.84 -3.14 26.12
CA GLU A 10 3.61 -2.59 27.44
C GLU A 10 2.14 -2.70 27.85
N HIS A 11 1.91 -2.85 29.16
CA HIS A 11 0.58 -2.81 29.72
C HIS A 11 0.35 -1.44 30.38
N ALA A 12 -0.74 -0.79 30.01
CA ALA A 12 -1.17 0.50 30.56
C ALA A 12 -2.63 0.43 31.02
N PRO A 13 -3.03 1.29 31.97
CA PRO A 13 -4.45 1.46 32.32
C PRO A 13 -5.29 1.83 31.09
N LEU A 14 -6.54 1.37 31.08
CA LEU A 14 -7.48 1.73 30.02
C LEU A 14 -7.69 3.25 30.03
N PRO A 15 -7.46 3.96 28.91
CA PRO A 15 -7.63 5.39 28.87
C PRO A 15 -9.13 5.78 28.91
N VAL A 16 -9.43 6.98 29.42
CA VAL A 16 -10.80 7.51 29.52
C VAL A 16 -10.97 8.62 28.48
N PRO A 17 -12.02 8.56 27.64
CA PRO A 17 -12.26 9.60 26.64
C PRO A 17 -12.73 10.91 27.30
N GLY A 18 -12.21 12.05 26.81
CA GLY A 18 -12.69 13.39 27.12
C GLY A 18 -13.87 13.80 26.24
N GLU A 19 -14.36 15.04 26.41
CA GLU A 19 -15.44 15.60 25.58
C GLU A 19 -15.04 15.59 24.09
N GLY A 20 -15.98 15.16 23.24
CA GLY A 20 -15.76 15.00 21.79
C GLY A 20 -14.88 13.80 21.39
N GLN A 21 -14.42 13.02 22.36
CA GLN A 21 -13.59 11.84 22.12
C GLN A 21 -14.40 10.54 22.25
N VAL A 22 -13.80 9.48 21.72
CA VAL A 22 -14.30 8.11 21.84
C VAL A 22 -13.20 7.18 22.31
N LEU A 23 -13.55 6.16 23.08
CA LEU A 23 -12.67 5.04 23.42
C LEU A 23 -12.89 3.92 22.41
N LEU A 24 -11.82 3.53 21.77
CA LEU A 24 -11.77 2.49 20.75
C LEU A 24 -11.18 1.21 21.32
N ARG A 25 -11.79 0.07 21.02
CA ARG A 25 -11.18 -1.24 21.08
C ARG A 25 -10.76 -1.63 19.67
N ASN A 26 -9.46 -1.65 19.40
CA ASN A 26 -8.94 -2.03 18.10
C ASN A 26 -9.18 -3.54 17.88
N ARG A 27 -9.79 -3.89 16.75
CA ARG A 27 -10.09 -5.26 16.36
C ARG A 27 -9.11 -5.79 15.35
N TYR A 28 -8.66 -4.90 14.44
CA TYR A 28 -7.68 -5.21 13.42
C TYR A 28 -6.74 -4.02 13.25
N LEU A 29 -5.46 -4.32 13.08
CA LEU A 29 -4.39 -3.37 12.83
C LEU A 29 -3.80 -3.62 11.44
N SER A 30 -3.63 -2.57 10.67
CA SER A 30 -2.92 -2.59 9.39
C SER A 30 -1.41 -2.61 9.61
N LEU A 31 -0.68 -3.47 8.90
CA LEU A 31 0.78 -3.33 8.74
C LEU A 31 1.07 -2.85 7.33
N ASP A 32 1.86 -1.78 7.23
CA ASP A 32 2.19 -1.11 5.99
C ASP A 32 3.67 -0.75 5.93
N PRO A 33 4.33 -0.84 4.74
CA PRO A 33 5.77 -0.58 4.63
C PRO A 33 6.19 0.82 5.08
N TYR A 34 5.31 1.84 5.00
CA TYR A 34 5.63 3.20 5.43
C TYR A 34 6.00 3.29 6.91
N MET A 35 5.55 2.34 7.74
CA MET A 35 5.88 2.27 9.17
C MET A 35 7.38 2.20 9.40
N ARG A 36 8.14 1.59 8.47
CA ARG A 36 9.60 1.62 8.52
C ARG A 36 10.14 3.06 8.46
N GLY A 37 9.55 3.90 7.62
CA GLY A 37 9.92 5.31 7.54
C GLY A 37 9.60 6.10 8.82
N ARG A 38 8.59 5.68 9.60
CA ARG A 38 8.26 6.29 10.89
C ARG A 38 9.32 6.06 11.97
N MET A 39 10.17 5.07 11.81
CA MET A 39 11.29 4.77 12.71
C MET A 39 12.53 5.65 12.42
N ASN A 40 12.51 6.46 11.37
CA ASN A 40 13.62 7.32 10.99
C ASN A 40 13.37 8.76 11.46
N ALA A 41 14.37 9.38 12.10
CA ALA A 41 14.30 10.77 12.56
C ALA A 41 14.41 11.82 11.43
N GLY A 42 14.65 11.41 10.18
CA GLY A 42 14.82 12.31 9.04
C GLY A 42 13.53 12.99 8.58
N ARG A 43 13.66 14.03 7.74
CA ARG A 43 12.53 14.71 7.11
C ARG A 43 11.72 13.73 6.24
N SER A 44 10.43 13.64 6.50
CA SER A 44 9.47 12.84 5.74
C SER A 44 8.15 13.60 5.57
N TYR A 45 7.19 13.02 4.85
CA TYR A 45 5.83 13.55 4.70
C TYR A 45 4.99 13.46 5.99
N ALA A 46 5.47 12.76 7.02
CA ALA A 46 4.85 12.74 8.34
C ALA A 46 5.92 12.63 9.44
N LYS A 47 5.52 12.96 10.67
CA LYS A 47 6.42 12.93 11.83
C LYS A 47 6.89 11.50 12.11
N PRO A 48 8.14 11.32 12.57
CA PRO A 48 8.60 10.04 13.12
C PRO A 48 7.79 9.66 14.36
N VAL A 49 7.85 8.40 14.73
CA VAL A 49 7.42 7.92 16.05
C VAL A 49 8.62 8.00 16.97
N GLU A 50 8.47 8.71 18.08
CA GLU A 50 9.55 8.86 19.05
C GLU A 50 9.74 7.59 19.88
N ILE A 51 10.92 7.40 20.43
CA ILE A 51 11.20 6.25 21.32
C ILE A 51 10.31 6.33 22.55
N GLY A 52 9.59 5.26 22.83
CA GLY A 52 8.62 5.17 23.92
C GLY A 52 7.19 5.52 23.53
N GLU A 53 6.93 5.95 22.29
CA GLU A 53 5.60 6.16 21.77
C GLU A 53 5.03 4.88 21.10
N VAL A 54 3.70 4.84 21.00
CA VAL A 54 3.01 3.78 20.30
C VAL A 54 3.26 3.91 18.80
N MET A 55 3.66 2.83 18.14
CA MET A 55 3.84 2.80 16.69
C MET A 55 2.52 3.14 15.99
N ASP A 56 2.61 4.01 14.98
CA ASP A 56 1.48 4.44 14.14
C ASP A 56 0.88 3.29 13.34
N GLY A 57 -0.43 3.36 13.09
CA GLY A 57 -1.11 2.37 12.25
C GLY A 57 -2.60 2.58 12.13
N GLY A 58 -3.13 2.32 10.92
CA GLY A 58 -4.56 2.30 10.67
C GLY A 58 -5.23 1.11 11.36
N THR A 59 -6.41 1.32 11.92
CA THR A 59 -7.15 0.27 12.64
C THR A 59 -8.61 0.21 12.22
N VAL A 60 -9.16 -0.99 12.26
CA VAL A 60 -10.61 -1.21 12.36
C VAL A 60 -10.92 -1.39 13.83
N SER A 61 -11.77 -0.53 14.35
CA SER A 61 -12.01 -0.42 15.79
C SER A 61 -13.50 -0.39 16.12
N GLU A 62 -13.85 -0.93 17.27
CA GLU A 62 -15.16 -0.81 17.87
C GLU A 62 -15.15 0.33 18.88
N VAL A 63 -16.13 1.22 18.80
CA VAL A 63 -16.34 2.25 19.81
C VAL A 63 -16.93 1.59 21.06
N ILE A 64 -16.21 1.60 22.19
CA ILE A 64 -16.66 0.98 23.45
C ILE A 64 -17.13 2.01 24.47
N ASP A 65 -16.73 3.28 24.34
CA ASP A 65 -17.27 4.42 25.07
C ASP A 65 -17.23 5.66 24.17
N SER A 66 -18.23 6.56 24.29
CA SER A 66 -18.31 7.75 23.44
C SER A 66 -18.80 8.96 24.22
N ARG A 67 -18.04 10.06 24.10
CA ARG A 67 -18.44 11.41 24.51
C ARG A 67 -18.59 12.34 23.30
N HIS A 68 -18.79 11.77 22.11
CA HIS A 68 -19.05 12.50 20.87
C HIS A 68 -20.56 12.42 20.53
N PRO A 69 -21.21 13.53 20.11
CA PRO A 69 -22.66 13.56 19.91
C PRO A 69 -23.16 12.61 18.82
N ASP A 70 -22.37 12.40 17.76
CA ASP A 70 -22.78 11.65 16.57
C ASP A 70 -22.20 10.24 16.48
N ILE A 71 -21.31 9.82 17.39
CA ILE A 71 -20.67 8.50 17.40
C ILE A 71 -21.17 7.72 18.61
N ARG A 72 -21.58 6.47 18.40
CA ARG A 72 -22.22 5.65 19.44
C ARG A 72 -21.35 4.44 19.78
N THR A 73 -21.45 4.02 21.02
CA THR A 73 -20.95 2.71 21.46
C THR A 73 -21.54 1.61 20.58
N GLY A 74 -20.67 0.71 20.11
CA GLY A 74 -20.98 -0.35 19.15
C GLY A 74 -20.71 0.02 17.68
N ASP A 75 -20.47 1.30 17.36
CA ASP A 75 -20.08 1.68 15.99
C ASP A 75 -18.73 1.02 15.65
N MET A 76 -18.66 0.44 14.45
CA MET A 76 -17.39 0.01 13.85
C MET A 76 -16.82 1.14 13.01
N VAL A 77 -15.55 1.48 13.21
CA VAL A 77 -14.92 2.64 12.58
C VAL A 77 -13.54 2.33 12.00
N LEU A 78 -13.21 3.02 10.92
CA LEU A 78 -11.83 3.12 10.44
C LEU A 78 -11.16 4.29 11.17
N ALA A 79 -10.12 3.97 11.91
CA ALA A 79 -9.39 4.91 12.77
C ALA A 79 -7.87 4.81 12.56
N HIS A 80 -7.13 5.56 13.33
CA HIS A 80 -5.67 5.52 13.44
C HIS A 80 -5.28 5.21 14.88
N GLY A 81 -5.70 4.02 15.36
CA GLY A 81 -5.51 3.61 16.74
C GLY A 81 -4.08 3.21 17.11
N GLY A 82 -3.20 2.98 16.13
CA GLY A 82 -1.81 2.54 16.37
C GLY A 82 -1.69 1.10 16.88
N TRP A 83 -0.47 0.70 17.20
CA TRP A 83 -0.14 -0.64 17.66
C TRP A 83 -0.51 -0.82 19.14
N GLN A 84 -1.78 -0.89 19.41
CA GLN A 84 -2.33 -1.09 20.76
C GLN A 84 -3.75 -1.66 20.69
N THR A 85 -4.19 -2.30 21.76
CA THR A 85 -5.51 -2.91 21.82
C THR A 85 -6.64 -1.90 22.04
N HIS A 86 -6.33 -0.76 22.68
CA HIS A 86 -7.30 0.30 22.97
C HIS A 86 -6.66 1.67 22.68
N ALA A 87 -7.46 2.60 22.21
CA ALA A 87 -7.04 3.96 21.91
C ALA A 87 -8.14 4.97 22.20
N VAL A 88 -7.79 6.16 22.63
CA VAL A 88 -8.70 7.32 22.62
C VAL A 88 -8.48 8.09 21.33
N ALA A 89 -9.56 8.45 20.64
CA ALA A 89 -9.53 9.24 19.43
C ALA A 89 -10.51 10.42 19.50
N ASP A 90 -10.12 11.55 18.90
CA ASP A 90 -11.07 12.63 18.61
C ASP A 90 -12.07 12.13 17.56
N GLY A 91 -13.36 12.18 17.86
CA GLY A 91 -14.41 11.68 16.97
C GLY A 91 -14.40 12.34 15.59
N ARG A 92 -13.93 13.60 15.49
CA ARG A 92 -13.79 14.32 14.21
C ARG A 92 -12.71 13.75 13.31
N LEU A 93 -11.74 13.02 13.87
CA LEU A 93 -10.63 12.42 13.14
C LEU A 93 -10.91 10.99 12.69
N LEU A 94 -12.06 10.42 13.06
CA LEU A 94 -12.47 9.11 12.57
C LEU A 94 -12.74 9.18 11.06
N LYS A 95 -12.06 8.31 10.33
CA LYS A 95 -12.05 8.37 8.85
C LYS A 95 -13.37 7.92 8.23
N ARG A 96 -14.00 6.90 8.79
CA ARG A 96 -15.23 6.30 8.25
C ARG A 96 -15.90 5.38 9.27
N ARG A 97 -17.24 5.40 9.34
CA ARG A 97 -18.02 4.29 9.92
C ARG A 97 -18.06 3.13 8.94
N LEU A 98 -18.01 1.92 9.46
CA LEU A 98 -17.96 0.68 8.69
C LEU A 98 -19.24 -0.12 8.88
N ASP A 99 -19.78 -0.68 7.80
CA ASP A 99 -20.89 -1.63 7.86
C ASP A 99 -20.39 -3.03 7.47
N ALA A 100 -20.36 -3.95 8.43
CA ALA A 100 -19.94 -5.33 8.22
C ALA A 100 -20.82 -6.10 7.23
N ARG A 101 -22.06 -5.61 6.97
CA ARG A 101 -22.97 -6.21 5.99
C ARG A 101 -22.61 -5.83 4.56
N ALA A 102 -21.94 -4.70 4.37
CA ALA A 102 -21.55 -4.21 3.04
C ALA A 102 -20.27 -4.88 2.54
N ALA A 103 -19.29 -5.10 3.41
CA ALA A 103 -18.03 -5.78 3.09
C ALA A 103 -17.35 -6.30 4.36
N PRO A 104 -16.44 -7.29 4.27
CA PRO A 104 -15.59 -7.66 5.40
C PRO A 104 -14.85 -6.43 5.94
N LEU A 105 -14.87 -6.24 7.26
CA LEU A 105 -14.34 -5.04 7.91
C LEU A 105 -12.86 -4.79 7.60
N THR A 106 -12.06 -5.85 7.45
CA THR A 106 -10.64 -5.80 7.14
C THR A 106 -10.33 -5.16 5.80
N THR A 107 -11.27 -5.20 4.83
CA THR A 107 -11.11 -4.53 3.52
C THR A 107 -10.85 -3.03 3.66
N ALA A 108 -11.34 -2.41 4.75
CA ALA A 108 -11.09 -1.00 5.05
C ALA A 108 -9.61 -0.69 5.37
N LEU A 109 -8.80 -1.71 5.67
CA LEU A 109 -7.34 -1.59 5.84
C LEU A 109 -6.56 -1.93 4.56
N GLY A 110 -7.24 -2.42 3.53
CA GLY A 110 -6.66 -2.89 2.28
C GLY A 110 -7.30 -2.25 1.05
N VAL A 111 -7.95 -3.10 0.24
CA VAL A 111 -8.50 -2.75 -1.07
C VAL A 111 -9.58 -1.64 -1.00
N TYR A 112 -10.34 -1.57 0.08
CA TYR A 112 -11.38 -0.56 0.30
C TYR A 112 -10.96 0.50 1.32
N GLY A 113 -9.65 0.71 1.48
CA GLY A 113 -9.01 1.65 2.37
C GLY A 113 -7.80 2.33 1.73
N MET A 114 -6.81 2.68 2.56
CA MET A 114 -5.64 3.45 2.13
C MET A 114 -4.87 2.82 0.95
N PRO A 115 -4.54 1.51 0.95
CA PRO A 115 -3.83 0.91 -0.17
C PRO A 115 -4.62 0.93 -1.48
N GLY A 116 -5.94 0.64 -1.43
CA GLY A 116 -6.81 0.71 -2.61
C GLY A 116 -6.94 2.14 -3.13
N PHE A 117 -7.10 3.11 -2.25
CA PHE A 117 -7.15 4.53 -2.63
C PHE A 117 -5.82 5.01 -3.22
N THR A 118 -4.68 4.55 -2.69
CA THR A 118 -3.35 4.83 -3.25
C THR A 118 -3.24 4.33 -4.70
N ALA A 119 -3.65 3.08 -4.95
CA ALA A 119 -3.68 2.51 -6.30
C ALA A 119 -4.59 3.32 -7.23
N TYR A 120 -5.79 3.64 -6.74
CA TYR A 120 -6.80 4.40 -7.49
C TYR A 120 -6.27 5.76 -7.93
N VAL A 121 -5.81 6.60 -7.00
CA VAL A 121 -5.35 7.96 -7.33
C VAL A 121 -4.04 7.96 -8.12
N GLY A 122 -3.12 7.03 -7.86
CA GLY A 122 -1.90 6.91 -8.63
C GLY A 122 -2.16 6.60 -10.10
N LEU A 123 -3.13 5.72 -10.40
CA LEU A 123 -3.55 5.46 -11.77
C LEU A 123 -4.40 6.59 -12.35
N HIS A 124 -5.41 7.06 -11.60
CA HIS A 124 -6.38 8.04 -12.11
C HIS A 124 -5.75 9.42 -12.38
N GLU A 125 -4.86 9.89 -11.50
CA GLU A 125 -4.31 11.24 -11.55
C GLU A 125 -2.94 11.33 -12.24
N ILE A 126 -2.16 10.26 -12.22
CA ILE A 126 -0.78 10.27 -12.72
C ILE A 126 -0.60 9.29 -13.88
N GLY A 127 -0.90 8.03 -13.66
CA GLY A 127 -0.72 6.97 -14.66
C GLY A 127 -1.61 7.15 -15.88
N LYS A 128 -2.90 7.39 -15.67
CA LYS A 128 -3.94 7.64 -16.70
C LYS A 128 -3.87 6.66 -17.87
N PRO A 129 -3.83 5.33 -17.60
CA PRO A 129 -3.66 4.37 -18.66
C PRO A 129 -4.84 4.42 -19.65
N GLN A 130 -4.51 4.31 -20.93
CA GLN A 130 -5.48 4.24 -22.00
C GLN A 130 -5.72 2.79 -22.45
N PRO A 131 -6.87 2.47 -23.05
CA PRO A 131 -7.10 1.16 -23.64
C PRO A 131 -5.97 0.76 -24.61
N GLY A 132 -5.42 -0.45 -24.43
CA GLY A 132 -4.33 -0.98 -25.24
C GLY A 132 -2.93 -0.63 -24.73
N GLU A 133 -2.76 0.34 -23.83
CA GLU A 133 -1.46 0.64 -23.20
C GLU A 133 -0.99 -0.48 -22.27
N THR A 134 0.31 -0.54 -22.06
CA THR A 134 0.97 -1.49 -21.15
C THR A 134 1.23 -0.83 -19.81
N VAL A 135 0.63 -1.39 -18.75
CA VAL A 135 0.85 -1.01 -17.36
C VAL A 135 1.72 -2.08 -16.67
N VAL A 136 2.88 -1.70 -16.18
CA VAL A 136 3.73 -2.56 -15.35
C VAL A 136 3.64 -2.09 -13.90
N VAL A 137 3.51 -3.03 -12.97
CA VAL A 137 3.46 -2.71 -11.54
C VAL A 137 4.40 -3.59 -10.73
N ALA A 138 5.25 -2.96 -9.92
CA ALA A 138 6.13 -3.62 -8.97
C ALA A 138 5.39 -3.98 -7.68
N ALA A 139 5.86 -5.02 -6.97
CA ALA A 139 5.19 -5.60 -5.79
C ALA A 139 3.71 -5.92 -6.05
N ALA A 140 3.44 -6.53 -7.19
CA ALA A 140 2.09 -6.71 -7.74
C ALA A 140 1.16 -7.58 -6.88
N SER A 141 1.68 -8.45 -6.00
CA SER A 141 0.86 -9.27 -5.09
C SER A 141 0.45 -8.53 -3.81
N GLY A 142 1.06 -7.38 -3.51
CA GLY A 142 0.68 -6.54 -2.38
C GLY A 142 -0.63 -5.78 -2.62
N PRO A 143 -1.22 -5.17 -1.58
CA PRO A 143 -2.55 -4.57 -1.68
C PRO A 143 -2.64 -3.42 -2.68
N VAL A 144 -1.59 -2.60 -2.83
CA VAL A 144 -1.55 -1.54 -3.85
C VAL A 144 -1.38 -2.16 -5.24
N GLY A 145 -0.33 -2.97 -5.45
CA GLY A 145 0.00 -3.50 -6.77
C GLY A 145 -1.10 -4.39 -7.36
N ALA A 146 -1.73 -5.24 -6.52
CA ALA A 146 -2.85 -6.08 -6.93
C ALA A 146 -4.06 -5.25 -7.38
N THR A 147 -4.32 -4.13 -6.70
CA THR A 147 -5.40 -3.22 -7.08
C THR A 147 -5.07 -2.44 -8.36
N VAL A 148 -3.82 -1.98 -8.50
CA VAL A 148 -3.34 -1.28 -9.72
C VAL A 148 -3.58 -2.12 -10.97
N GLY A 149 -3.11 -3.38 -10.99
CA GLY A 149 -3.27 -4.22 -12.17
C GLY A 149 -4.72 -4.50 -12.54
N GLN A 150 -5.57 -4.74 -11.54
CA GLN A 150 -6.99 -4.97 -11.78
C GLN A 150 -7.70 -3.71 -12.30
N ILE A 151 -7.42 -2.52 -11.74
CA ILE A 151 -7.97 -1.26 -12.27
C ILE A 151 -7.47 -1.03 -13.71
N ALA A 152 -6.19 -1.26 -14.01
CA ALA A 152 -5.65 -1.16 -15.36
C ALA A 152 -6.42 -2.06 -16.35
N LYS A 153 -6.72 -3.30 -15.96
CA LYS A 153 -7.55 -4.22 -16.74
C LYS A 153 -8.96 -3.69 -16.95
N LEU A 154 -9.59 -3.11 -15.92
CA LEU A 154 -10.93 -2.49 -16.05
C LEU A 154 -10.93 -1.30 -17.01
N GLN A 155 -9.79 -0.62 -17.17
CA GLN A 155 -9.60 0.48 -18.11
C GLN A 155 -9.17 0.03 -19.51
N GLY A 156 -9.09 -1.30 -19.75
CA GLY A 156 -8.73 -1.87 -21.06
C GLY A 156 -7.23 -1.88 -21.35
N ALA A 157 -6.38 -1.63 -20.36
CA ALA A 157 -4.95 -1.72 -20.49
C ALA A 157 -4.44 -3.16 -20.28
N ARG A 158 -3.25 -3.45 -20.79
CA ARG A 158 -2.51 -4.67 -20.53
C ARG A 158 -1.77 -4.55 -19.19
N ALA A 159 -1.96 -5.50 -18.28
CA ALA A 159 -1.37 -5.47 -16.95
C ALA A 159 -0.26 -6.51 -16.79
N ILE A 160 0.95 -6.05 -16.45
CA ILE A 160 2.11 -6.90 -16.16
C ILE A 160 2.49 -6.71 -14.70
N GLY A 161 2.48 -7.80 -13.94
CA GLY A 161 2.80 -7.79 -12.53
C GLY A 161 4.19 -8.35 -12.22
N ILE A 162 4.93 -7.70 -11.35
CA ILE A 162 6.23 -8.17 -10.85
C ILE A 162 6.08 -8.59 -9.40
N ALA A 163 6.31 -9.89 -9.11
CA ALA A 163 6.22 -10.44 -7.76
C ALA A 163 7.12 -11.69 -7.62
N GLY A 164 7.76 -11.85 -6.48
CA GLY A 164 8.66 -12.98 -6.22
C GLY A 164 7.92 -14.29 -5.93
N GLY A 165 8.32 -15.37 -6.61
CA GLY A 165 7.86 -16.73 -6.39
C GLY A 165 6.61 -17.13 -7.20
N GLU A 166 6.54 -18.44 -7.54
CA GLU A 166 5.50 -18.97 -8.43
C GLU A 166 4.08 -18.80 -7.87
N ALA A 167 3.87 -19.04 -6.58
CA ALA A 167 2.53 -18.91 -5.98
C ALA A 167 1.93 -17.50 -6.15
N LYS A 168 2.75 -16.44 -5.97
CA LYS A 168 2.33 -15.05 -6.20
C LYS A 168 2.04 -14.78 -7.67
N ARG A 169 2.90 -15.28 -8.57
CA ARG A 169 2.73 -15.12 -10.01
C ARG A 169 1.47 -15.82 -10.52
N ALA A 170 1.23 -17.06 -10.09
CA ALA A 170 0.01 -17.79 -10.42
C ALA A 170 -1.23 -17.04 -9.94
N TYR A 171 -1.23 -16.53 -8.71
CA TYR A 171 -2.34 -15.73 -8.19
C TYR A 171 -2.61 -14.48 -9.03
N LEU A 172 -1.57 -13.77 -9.47
CA LEU A 172 -1.73 -12.59 -10.33
C LEU A 172 -2.42 -12.96 -11.65
N ARG A 173 -1.99 -14.02 -12.32
CA ARG A 173 -2.58 -14.46 -13.59
C ARG A 173 -3.97 -15.05 -13.41
N ASP A 174 -4.08 -16.04 -12.53
CA ASP A 174 -5.24 -16.94 -12.49
C ASP A 174 -6.41 -16.35 -11.68
N ALA A 175 -6.12 -15.54 -10.66
CA ALA A 175 -7.12 -14.95 -9.79
C ALA A 175 -7.37 -13.47 -10.07
N LEU A 176 -6.32 -12.68 -10.39
CA LEU A 176 -6.44 -11.24 -10.58
C LEU A 176 -6.47 -10.80 -12.04
N GLY A 177 -6.26 -11.72 -13.00
CA GLY A 177 -6.40 -11.46 -14.42
C GLY A 177 -5.26 -10.62 -15.04
N PHE A 178 -4.07 -10.61 -14.43
CA PHE A 178 -2.90 -10.03 -15.06
C PHE A 178 -2.54 -10.81 -16.32
N ASP A 179 -2.14 -10.11 -17.38
CA ASP A 179 -1.76 -10.73 -18.65
C ASP A 179 -0.42 -11.49 -18.53
N VAL A 180 0.52 -10.95 -17.76
CA VAL A 180 1.82 -11.58 -17.46
C VAL A 180 2.19 -11.32 -15.99
N ALA A 181 2.86 -12.30 -15.38
CA ALA A 181 3.43 -12.17 -14.05
C ALA A 181 4.89 -12.66 -14.05
N LEU A 182 5.81 -11.80 -13.63
CA LEU A 182 7.25 -12.01 -13.67
C LEU A 182 7.86 -12.10 -12.28
N ASP A 183 8.91 -12.92 -12.14
CA ASP A 183 9.69 -13.01 -10.91
C ASP A 183 10.95 -12.15 -11.02
N HIS A 184 11.02 -11.08 -10.22
CA HIS A 184 12.20 -10.19 -10.19
C HIS A 184 13.48 -10.89 -9.67
N ARG A 185 13.37 -12.10 -9.11
CA ARG A 185 14.49 -12.91 -8.63
C ARG A 185 15.08 -13.81 -9.72
N ALA A 186 14.40 -13.93 -10.86
CA ALA A 186 14.91 -14.72 -11.97
C ALA A 186 16.20 -14.07 -12.54
N PRO A 187 17.24 -14.87 -12.84
CA PRO A 187 18.51 -14.33 -13.34
C PRO A 187 18.36 -13.62 -14.68
N ASP A 188 17.35 -13.97 -15.47
CA ASP A 188 17.02 -13.40 -16.78
C ASP A 188 15.78 -12.47 -16.72
N PHE A 189 15.47 -11.91 -15.54
CA PHE A 189 14.30 -11.06 -15.32
C PHE A 189 14.17 -9.90 -16.32
N ALA A 190 15.27 -9.22 -16.62
CA ALA A 190 15.25 -8.10 -17.57
C ALA A 190 14.88 -8.53 -19.00
N ASP A 191 15.31 -9.71 -19.43
CA ASP A 191 14.95 -10.25 -20.74
C ASP A 191 13.51 -10.75 -20.77
N GLN A 192 13.03 -11.38 -19.69
CA GLN A 192 11.64 -11.75 -19.53
C GLN A 192 10.73 -10.51 -19.57
N LEU A 193 11.11 -9.41 -18.89
CA LEU A 193 10.34 -8.16 -18.89
C LEU A 193 10.30 -7.55 -20.30
N ARG A 194 11.43 -7.53 -21.02
CA ARG A 194 11.49 -7.07 -22.40
C ARG A 194 10.57 -7.90 -23.32
N ALA A 195 10.62 -9.21 -23.19
CA ALA A 195 9.74 -10.11 -23.96
C ALA A 195 8.25 -9.93 -23.61
N ALA A 196 7.95 -9.59 -22.36
CA ALA A 196 6.58 -9.32 -21.90
C ALA A 196 6.05 -7.96 -22.37
N CYS A 197 6.94 -7.01 -22.71
CA CYS A 197 6.60 -5.66 -23.17
C CYS A 197 7.14 -5.40 -24.59
N PRO A 198 6.67 -6.11 -25.63
CA PRO A 198 7.20 -5.96 -26.99
C PRO A 198 6.97 -4.55 -27.55
N ASP A 199 5.88 -3.88 -27.13
CA ASP A 199 5.52 -2.52 -27.54
C ASP A 199 5.93 -1.46 -26.51
N GLY A 200 6.79 -1.83 -25.55
CA GLY A 200 7.25 -0.94 -24.48
C GLY A 200 6.29 -0.83 -23.29
N ILE A 201 6.55 0.15 -22.42
CA ILE A 201 5.82 0.39 -21.18
C ILE A 201 5.30 1.82 -21.17
N ASP A 202 3.99 1.99 -21.06
CA ASP A 202 3.34 3.30 -21.06
C ASP A 202 3.13 3.84 -19.64
N VAL A 203 2.85 2.94 -18.69
CA VAL A 203 2.72 3.27 -17.26
C VAL A 203 3.52 2.30 -16.42
N TYR A 204 4.41 2.82 -15.58
CA TYR A 204 5.08 2.03 -14.55
C TYR A 204 4.69 2.50 -13.16
N PHE A 205 3.93 1.68 -12.43
CA PHE A 205 3.55 2.00 -11.06
C PHE A 205 4.65 1.55 -10.09
N GLU A 206 5.40 2.51 -9.58
CA GLU A 206 6.60 2.27 -8.78
C GLU A 206 6.31 2.11 -7.30
N ASN A 207 6.61 0.92 -6.78
CA ASN A 207 6.48 0.58 -5.35
C ASN A 207 7.82 0.11 -4.74
N VAL A 208 8.85 -0.16 -5.54
CA VAL A 208 10.02 -0.94 -5.10
C VAL A 208 11.33 -0.20 -5.26
N GLY A 209 11.62 0.36 -6.45
CA GLY A 209 12.94 0.90 -6.80
C GLY A 209 13.96 -0.17 -7.17
N GLY A 210 15.25 0.17 -7.05
CA GLY A 210 16.38 -0.74 -7.21
C GLY A 210 16.45 -1.44 -8.57
N ALA A 211 16.83 -2.72 -8.57
CA ALA A 211 17.03 -3.51 -9.79
C ALA A 211 15.76 -3.65 -10.66
N VAL A 212 14.58 -3.58 -10.06
CA VAL A 212 13.31 -3.60 -10.81
C VAL A 212 13.16 -2.32 -11.63
N PHE A 213 13.39 -1.17 -11.02
CA PHE A 213 13.37 0.13 -11.70
C PHE A 213 14.40 0.18 -12.83
N ASP A 214 15.63 -0.31 -12.56
CA ASP A 214 16.71 -0.38 -13.56
C ASP A 214 16.34 -1.19 -14.81
N ALA A 215 15.58 -2.27 -14.63
CA ALA A 215 15.12 -3.10 -15.75
C ALA A 215 13.95 -2.46 -16.51
N VAL A 216 13.11 -1.66 -15.84
CA VAL A 216 11.93 -1.01 -16.41
C VAL A 216 12.32 0.20 -17.27
N VAL A 217 13.21 1.07 -16.78
CA VAL A 217 13.50 2.37 -17.44
C VAL A 217 13.90 2.23 -18.92
N PRO A 218 14.72 1.25 -19.35
CA PRO A 218 15.06 1.09 -20.77
C PRO A 218 13.87 0.78 -21.68
N LEU A 219 12.78 0.25 -21.12
CA LEU A 219 11.59 -0.21 -21.85
C LEU A 219 10.45 0.81 -21.85
N LEU A 220 10.60 1.96 -21.19
CA LEU A 220 9.58 3.01 -21.16
C LEU A 220 9.36 3.59 -22.56
N ASN A 221 8.12 3.80 -22.93
CA ASN A 221 7.75 4.52 -24.16
C ASN A 221 7.97 6.03 -23.98
N ASP A 222 7.97 6.76 -25.10
CA ASP A 222 7.88 8.21 -25.06
C ASP A 222 6.58 8.62 -24.38
N PHE A 223 6.64 9.67 -23.54
CA PHE A 223 5.53 10.16 -22.71
C PHE A 223 5.03 9.16 -21.66
N ALA A 224 5.79 8.12 -21.33
CA ALA A 224 5.43 7.20 -20.26
C ALA A 224 5.28 7.93 -18.91
N ARG A 225 4.42 7.39 -18.05
CA ARG A 225 4.04 7.99 -16.76
C ARG A 225 4.44 7.03 -15.63
N ILE A 226 5.11 7.60 -14.62
CA ILE A 226 5.64 6.86 -13.47
C ILE A 226 5.05 7.46 -12.19
N PRO A 227 3.88 6.97 -11.70
CA PRO A 227 3.46 7.26 -10.34
C PRO A 227 4.42 6.60 -9.34
N VAL A 228 5.17 7.41 -8.58
CA VAL A 228 6.11 6.94 -7.56
C VAL A 228 5.37 6.89 -6.22
N CYS A 229 4.96 5.69 -5.85
CA CYS A 229 4.20 5.39 -4.64
C CYS A 229 5.10 5.01 -3.46
N GLY A 230 6.17 4.26 -3.73
CA GLY A 230 7.08 3.75 -2.72
C GLY A 230 8.38 3.22 -3.30
N LEU A 231 9.38 3.06 -2.44
CA LEU A 231 10.71 2.57 -2.78
C LEU A 231 11.15 1.54 -1.73
N VAL A 232 10.34 0.47 -1.57
CA VAL A 232 10.51 -0.48 -0.45
C VAL A 232 11.86 -1.17 -0.43
N ALA A 233 12.54 -1.32 -1.58
CA ALA A 233 13.89 -1.86 -1.66
C ALA A 233 14.92 -0.99 -0.90
N HIS A 234 14.62 0.30 -0.71
CA HIS A 234 15.53 1.28 -0.12
C HIS A 234 15.13 1.71 1.31
N TYR A 235 14.04 1.17 1.87
CA TYR A 235 13.56 1.62 3.18
C TYR A 235 14.51 1.29 4.34
N ASN A 236 15.37 0.30 4.19
CA ASN A 236 16.39 -0.07 5.16
C ASN A 236 17.79 0.51 4.86
N ASP A 237 17.95 1.25 3.76
CA ASP A 237 19.24 1.85 3.41
C ASP A 237 19.58 2.99 4.35
N THR A 238 20.81 2.98 4.85
CA THR A 238 21.37 4.04 5.71
C THR A 238 22.38 4.92 4.97
N THR A 239 22.77 4.50 3.76
CA THR A 239 23.66 5.20 2.84
C THR A 239 23.11 5.11 1.43
N LEU A 240 23.64 5.93 0.52
CA LEU A 240 23.32 5.76 -0.90
C LEU A 240 23.75 4.38 -1.40
N PRO A 241 22.99 3.75 -2.30
CA PRO A 241 23.33 2.47 -2.89
C PRO A 241 24.75 2.53 -3.52
N PRO A 242 25.56 1.47 -3.40
CA PRO A 242 26.85 1.41 -4.03
C PRO A 242 26.71 1.36 -5.55
N GLY A 243 27.68 1.92 -6.26
CA GLY A 243 27.75 1.86 -7.72
C GLY A 243 27.90 3.23 -8.36
N PRO A 244 27.92 3.27 -9.71
CA PRO A 244 28.01 4.53 -10.43
C PRO A 244 26.74 5.38 -10.19
N ASP A 245 26.91 6.71 -10.16
CA ASP A 245 25.78 7.64 -10.15
C ASP A 245 24.99 7.51 -11.46
N ARG A 246 23.76 7.00 -11.37
CA ARG A 246 22.85 6.84 -12.51
C ARG A 246 21.92 8.03 -12.74
N MET A 247 21.97 9.03 -11.87
CA MET A 247 21.09 10.20 -11.98
C MET A 247 21.22 10.93 -13.33
N PRO A 248 22.43 11.20 -13.86
CA PRO A 248 22.56 11.85 -15.17
C PRO A 248 21.90 11.04 -16.30
N TRP A 249 22.04 9.71 -16.25
CA TRP A 249 21.39 8.83 -17.23
C TRP A 249 19.87 8.87 -17.10
N LEU A 250 19.34 8.79 -15.88
CA LEU A 250 17.90 8.86 -15.65
C LEU A 250 17.33 10.21 -16.09
N MET A 251 18.00 11.32 -15.79
CA MET A 251 17.60 12.66 -16.24
C MET A 251 17.58 12.77 -17.76
N SER A 252 18.53 12.12 -18.43
CA SER A 252 18.54 12.04 -19.89
C SER A 252 17.34 11.26 -20.43
N GLN A 253 16.97 10.12 -19.81
CA GLN A 253 15.76 9.37 -20.21
C GLN A 253 14.49 10.21 -20.02
N ILE A 254 14.38 10.91 -18.88
CA ILE A 254 13.24 11.79 -18.60
C ILE A 254 13.12 12.88 -19.67
N LEU A 255 14.24 13.54 -19.99
CA LEU A 255 14.27 14.62 -20.98
C LEU A 255 13.95 14.10 -22.39
N THR A 256 14.65 13.07 -22.84
CA THR A 256 14.60 12.66 -24.25
C THR A 256 13.34 11.87 -24.61
N ARG A 257 12.71 11.24 -23.65
CA ARG A 257 11.45 10.50 -23.82
C ARG A 257 10.24 11.22 -23.23
N HIS A 258 10.40 12.47 -22.79
CA HIS A 258 9.31 13.29 -22.23
C HIS A 258 8.56 12.59 -21.07
N LEU A 259 9.29 11.86 -20.20
CA LEU A 259 8.68 11.06 -19.13
C LEU A 259 8.05 11.95 -18.07
N THR A 260 6.91 11.53 -17.53
CA THR A 260 6.32 12.08 -16.33
C THR A 260 6.67 11.20 -15.14
N VAL A 261 7.52 11.68 -14.23
CA VAL A 261 7.86 11.00 -12.98
C VAL A 261 7.29 11.84 -11.83
N ARG A 262 6.31 11.30 -11.11
CA ARG A 262 5.62 12.06 -10.05
C ARG A 262 5.50 11.25 -8.77
N GLY A 263 6.13 11.73 -7.70
CA GLY A 263 5.87 11.28 -6.33
C GLY A 263 4.50 11.77 -5.84
N PHE A 264 3.83 10.97 -5.03
CA PHE A 264 2.54 11.33 -4.46
C PHE A 264 2.27 10.62 -3.14
N ILE A 265 1.45 11.25 -2.33
CA ILE A 265 0.81 10.65 -1.16
C ILE A 265 -0.70 10.70 -1.40
N GLN A 266 -1.40 9.59 -1.13
CA GLN A 266 -2.84 9.50 -1.41
C GLN A 266 -3.66 10.61 -0.73
N HIS A 267 -3.17 11.14 0.39
CA HIS A 267 -3.85 12.23 1.11
C HIS A 267 -3.92 13.54 0.30
N ASP A 268 -2.99 13.77 -0.62
CA ASP A 268 -3.00 14.93 -1.51
C ASP A 268 -4.25 14.95 -2.42
N PHE A 269 -4.89 13.80 -2.57
CA PHE A 269 -6.07 13.58 -3.42
C PHE A 269 -7.33 13.25 -2.62
N ILE A 270 -7.40 13.64 -1.34
CA ILE A 270 -8.50 13.26 -0.44
C ILE A 270 -9.90 13.67 -0.97
N ALA A 271 -9.96 14.70 -1.81
CA ALA A 271 -11.21 15.11 -2.47
C ALA A 271 -11.81 14.00 -3.38
N LEU A 272 -10.99 13.06 -3.88
CA LEU A 272 -11.44 11.93 -4.70
C LEU A 272 -11.88 10.73 -3.84
N TYR A 273 -11.70 10.77 -2.53
CA TYR A 273 -12.02 9.63 -1.67
C TYR A 273 -13.51 9.20 -1.75
N PRO A 274 -14.50 10.12 -1.78
CA PRO A 274 -15.89 9.72 -1.98
C PRO A 274 -16.16 9.05 -3.34
N GLN A 275 -15.49 9.48 -4.42
CA GLN A 275 -15.58 8.85 -5.72
C GLN A 275 -14.97 7.45 -5.69
N PHE A 276 -13.78 7.30 -5.15
CA PHE A 276 -13.14 6.00 -4.94
C PHE A 276 -14.04 5.03 -4.18
N LEU A 277 -14.68 5.46 -3.11
CA LEU A 277 -15.57 4.60 -2.33
C LEU A 277 -16.77 4.11 -3.15
N ARG A 278 -17.35 4.95 -4.00
CA ARG A 278 -18.46 4.55 -4.88
C ARG A 278 -18.01 3.54 -5.93
N GLU A 279 -16.93 3.84 -6.65
CA GLU A 279 -16.46 2.99 -7.76
C GLU A 279 -15.88 1.67 -7.24
N MET A 280 -15.00 1.72 -6.25
CA MET A 280 -14.43 0.52 -5.65
C MET A 280 -15.51 -0.35 -5.00
N GLY A 281 -16.46 0.26 -4.30
CA GLY A 281 -17.60 -0.46 -3.71
C GLY A 281 -18.43 -1.19 -4.77
N GLY A 282 -18.66 -0.56 -5.91
CA GLY A 282 -19.32 -1.18 -7.07
C GLY A 282 -18.51 -2.36 -7.63
N TRP A 283 -17.22 -2.18 -7.86
CA TRP A 283 -16.35 -3.24 -8.39
C TRP A 283 -16.22 -4.44 -7.43
N LEU A 284 -16.16 -4.19 -6.12
CA LEU A 284 -16.15 -5.25 -5.12
C LEU A 284 -17.47 -6.03 -5.09
N ALA A 285 -18.61 -5.33 -5.13
CA ALA A 285 -19.94 -5.96 -5.16
C ALA A 285 -20.17 -6.80 -6.42
N GLU A 286 -19.61 -6.38 -7.55
CA GLU A 286 -19.67 -7.08 -8.83
C GLU A 286 -18.60 -8.19 -8.97
N GLY A 287 -17.71 -8.36 -7.99
CA GLY A 287 -16.61 -9.32 -8.02
C GLY A 287 -15.51 -9.01 -9.05
N LYS A 288 -15.48 -7.77 -9.56
CA LYS A 288 -14.50 -7.29 -10.55
C LYS A 288 -13.12 -7.04 -9.93
N ILE A 289 -13.08 -6.71 -8.66
CA ILE A 289 -11.85 -6.55 -7.87
C ILE A 289 -11.82 -7.62 -6.80
N ARG A 290 -10.72 -8.36 -6.74
CA ARG A 290 -10.42 -9.38 -5.74
C ARG A 290 -9.24 -8.94 -4.89
N TRP A 291 -9.20 -9.41 -3.66
CA TRP A 291 -8.13 -9.10 -2.72
C TRP A 291 -7.72 -10.33 -1.91
N ARG A 292 -6.58 -10.24 -1.30
CA ARG A 292 -6.07 -11.24 -0.37
C ARG A 292 -5.49 -10.56 0.86
N GLU A 293 -5.72 -11.18 2.00
CA GLU A 293 -5.21 -10.74 3.30
C GLU A 293 -4.44 -11.87 3.96
N ASP A 294 -3.33 -11.52 4.60
CA ASP A 294 -2.60 -12.38 5.51
C ASP A 294 -2.92 -11.91 6.93
N VAL A 295 -3.66 -12.72 7.67
CA VAL A 295 -4.08 -12.38 9.03
C VAL A 295 -3.09 -12.99 10.03
N VAL A 296 -2.57 -12.16 10.91
CA VAL A 296 -1.67 -12.52 12.01
C VAL A 296 -2.43 -12.31 13.32
N ASP A 297 -2.47 -13.30 14.19
CA ASP A 297 -3.13 -13.17 15.49
C ASP A 297 -2.16 -12.57 16.53
N GLY A 298 -2.67 -11.64 17.34
CA GLY A 298 -2.01 -11.04 18.50
C GLY A 298 -1.07 -9.87 18.18
N LEU A 299 -1.16 -8.81 18.99
CA LEU A 299 -0.33 -7.61 18.86
C LEU A 299 1.16 -7.91 18.99
N GLU A 300 1.53 -8.87 19.83
CA GLU A 300 2.91 -9.31 20.08
C GLU A 300 3.60 -9.84 18.82
N ASN A 301 2.84 -10.27 17.83
CA ASN A 301 3.36 -10.76 16.56
C ASN A 301 3.51 -9.66 15.49
N ALA A 302 2.99 -8.45 15.73
CA ALA A 302 3.06 -7.33 14.78
C ALA A 302 4.50 -6.94 14.39
N PRO A 303 5.49 -6.88 15.30
CA PRO A 303 6.88 -6.55 14.94
C PRO A 303 7.47 -7.56 13.94
N ARG A 304 7.32 -8.85 14.22
CA ARG A 304 7.81 -9.92 13.32
C ARG A 304 7.11 -9.87 11.97
N ALA A 305 5.79 -9.64 11.97
CA ALA A 305 5.01 -9.54 10.74
C ALA A 305 5.40 -8.32 9.89
N LEU A 306 5.74 -7.18 10.50
CA LEU A 306 6.28 -6.01 9.79
C LEU A 306 7.64 -6.31 9.17
N ILE A 307 8.53 -6.98 9.88
CA ILE A 307 9.84 -7.38 9.35
C ILE A 307 9.67 -8.32 8.15
N GLY A 308 8.79 -9.33 8.25
CA GLY A 308 8.46 -10.22 7.14
C GLY A 308 7.86 -9.47 5.94
N LEU A 309 6.99 -8.49 6.20
CA LEU A 309 6.44 -7.62 5.15
C LEU A 309 7.54 -6.85 4.40
N LEU A 310 8.51 -6.27 5.11
CA LEU A 310 9.63 -5.55 4.51
C LEU A 310 10.55 -6.46 3.69
N ARG A 311 10.60 -7.74 4.01
CA ARG A 311 11.32 -8.79 3.25
C ARG A 311 10.50 -9.40 2.12
N GLY A 312 9.23 -8.98 1.96
CA GLY A 312 8.33 -9.51 0.93
C GLY A 312 7.85 -10.94 1.19
N GLU A 313 7.82 -11.38 2.44
CA GLU A 313 7.37 -12.73 2.84
C GLU A 313 5.84 -12.87 2.79
N ASN A 314 5.11 -11.75 2.93
CA ASN A 314 3.65 -11.71 2.86
C ASN A 314 3.12 -12.04 1.46
N PHE A 315 1.86 -12.47 1.41
CA PHE A 315 1.15 -12.78 0.15
C PHE A 315 -0.04 -11.86 -0.13
N GLY A 316 -0.20 -10.80 0.52
CA GLY A 316 -1.35 -9.89 0.36
C GLY A 316 -1.23 -8.73 1.32
N LYS A 317 -2.38 -8.20 1.75
CA LYS A 317 -2.43 -7.22 2.81
C LYS A 317 -2.19 -7.90 4.16
N VAL A 318 -1.19 -7.46 4.90
CA VAL A 318 -0.95 -7.95 6.26
C VAL A 318 -1.84 -7.19 7.24
N VAL A 319 -2.64 -7.93 7.99
CA VAL A 319 -3.56 -7.44 9.02
C VAL A 319 -3.30 -8.20 10.32
N VAL A 320 -3.15 -7.49 11.43
CA VAL A 320 -3.05 -8.10 12.76
C VAL A 320 -4.44 -8.10 13.40
N LYS A 321 -4.91 -9.25 13.83
CA LYS A 321 -6.12 -9.40 14.63
C LYS A 321 -5.74 -9.24 16.11
N LEU A 322 -6.39 -8.28 16.77
CA LEU A 322 -6.12 -7.88 18.16
C LEU A 322 -7.12 -8.47 19.14
#